data_5be4c490817f3e200e6490bad78412e3
#
_entry.id   5be4c490817f3e200e6490bad78412e3
#
_cell.length_a   1.000
_cell.length_b   1.000
_cell.length_c   1.000
_cell.angle_alpha   90.00
_cell.angle_beta   90.00
_cell.angle_gamma   90.00
#
_symmetry.space_group_name_H-M   'P 1'
#
loop_
_entity.id
_entity.type
_entity.pdbx_description
1 polymer ?
#
loop_
_entity_poly.entity_id
_entity_poly.type
_entity_poly.pdbx_seq_one_letter_code
_entity_poly.pdbx_strand_id
1 'polypeptide(L)'
;MLIVLKAGIDPSYAPVGSAHAALAGYLEWEDDDLTYEWAQRVFHKHIKMATPEQFEKAKSEKYGDKIVITESSLGGEEIAIVYRVKEEYAGFLNSLPKWKVKVCSCPTKLG
;
A
#
# COMPACT_ATOMS: atom_id res chain seq x y z
N MET A 1 2.40 -8.15 -3.31
CA MET A 1 2.13 -6.75 -3.71
C MET A 1 2.51 -5.83 -2.56
N LEU A 2 3.18 -4.75 -2.86
CA LEU A 2 3.62 -3.78 -1.86
C LEU A 2 2.76 -2.52 -1.94
N ILE A 3 2.23 -2.10 -0.80
CA ILE A 3 1.41 -0.90 -0.68
C ILE A 3 2.03 -0.01 0.39
N VAL A 4 2.23 1.28 0.06
CA VAL A 4 2.75 2.25 1.01
C VAL A 4 1.64 3.25 1.33
N LEU A 5 1.29 3.37 2.60
CA LEU A 5 0.29 4.31 3.07
C LEU A 5 0.97 5.55 3.63
N LYS A 6 0.38 6.71 3.40
CA LYS A 6 0.92 7.97 3.87
C LYS A 6 0.52 8.20 5.33
N ALA A 7 1.50 8.44 6.19
CA ALA A 7 1.24 8.75 7.58
C ALA A 7 0.63 10.15 7.73
N GLY A 8 -0.10 10.36 8.82
CA GLY A 8 -0.71 11.66 9.09
C GLY A 8 -2.11 11.83 8.54
N ILE A 9 -2.60 10.85 7.79
CA ILE A 9 -3.97 10.83 7.30
C ILE A 9 -4.80 10.06 8.32
N ASP A 10 -6.06 10.44 8.45
CA ASP A 10 -6.97 9.76 9.36
C ASP A 10 -6.86 8.23 9.16
N PRO A 11 -6.57 7.47 10.20
CA PRO A 11 -6.40 6.02 10.07
C PRO A 11 -7.59 5.29 9.47
N SER A 12 -8.78 5.88 9.53
CA SER A 12 -9.96 5.26 8.92
C SER A 12 -9.84 5.11 7.41
N TYR A 13 -8.93 5.86 6.78
CA TYR A 13 -8.69 5.76 5.34
C TYR A 13 -7.71 4.64 4.98
N ALA A 14 -7.05 4.03 5.96
CA ALA A 14 -6.09 2.96 5.65
C ALA A 14 -6.76 1.75 4.99
N PRO A 15 -7.90 1.23 5.48
CA PRO A 15 -8.56 0.12 4.81
C PRO A 15 -9.03 0.49 3.40
N VAL A 16 -9.60 1.68 3.24
CA VAL A 16 -10.08 2.14 1.94
C VAL A 16 -8.91 2.30 0.97
N GLY A 17 -7.85 2.98 1.40
CA GLY A 17 -6.67 3.20 0.58
C GLY A 17 -6.02 1.90 0.17
N SER A 18 -5.91 0.94 1.09
CA SER A 18 -5.33 -0.36 0.80
C SER A 18 -6.16 -1.15 -0.19
N ALA A 19 -7.49 -1.12 -0.05
CA ALA A 19 -8.37 -1.83 -0.96
C ALA A 19 -8.32 -1.23 -2.38
N HIS A 20 -8.36 0.11 -2.46
CA HIS A 20 -8.23 0.79 -3.74
C HIS A 20 -6.88 0.50 -4.39
N ALA A 21 -5.81 0.52 -3.62
CA ALA A 21 -4.48 0.27 -4.13
C ALA A 21 -4.36 -1.14 -4.69
N ALA A 22 -4.82 -2.13 -3.95
CA ALA A 22 -4.75 -3.53 -4.38
C ALA A 22 -5.55 -3.75 -5.67
N LEU A 23 -6.76 -3.21 -5.73
CA LEU A 23 -7.60 -3.37 -6.91
C LEU A 23 -7.01 -2.62 -8.12
N ALA A 24 -6.56 -1.39 -7.92
CA ALA A 24 -5.96 -0.60 -8.99
C ALA A 24 -4.73 -1.31 -9.54
N GLY A 25 -3.88 -1.84 -8.66
CA GLY A 25 -2.70 -2.58 -9.08
C GLY A 25 -3.05 -3.84 -9.86
N TYR A 26 -4.01 -4.60 -9.39
CA TYR A 26 -4.43 -5.80 -10.09
C TYR A 26 -4.97 -5.47 -11.48
N LEU A 27 -5.84 -4.48 -11.59
CA LEU A 27 -6.43 -4.11 -12.88
C LEU A 27 -5.38 -3.58 -13.86
N GLU A 28 -4.38 -2.85 -13.37
CA GLU A 28 -3.34 -2.29 -14.22
C GLU A 28 -2.38 -3.36 -14.73
N TRP A 29 -2.02 -4.32 -13.86
CA TRP A 29 -0.97 -5.29 -14.17
C TRP A 29 -1.47 -6.73 -14.25
N GLU A 30 -2.76 -6.94 -14.49
CA GLU A 30 -3.32 -8.30 -14.50
C GLU A 30 -2.72 -9.21 -15.58
N ASP A 31 -2.19 -8.61 -16.65
CA ASP A 31 -1.54 -9.36 -17.73
C ASP A 31 -0.08 -9.73 -17.40
N ASP A 32 0.45 -9.19 -16.32
CA ASP A 32 1.79 -9.51 -15.86
C ASP A 32 1.78 -10.86 -15.15
N ASP A 33 2.71 -11.75 -15.52
CA ASP A 33 2.73 -13.11 -14.98
C ASP A 33 2.85 -13.14 -13.45
N LEU A 34 3.71 -12.31 -12.88
CA LEU A 34 3.87 -12.27 -11.44
C LEU A 34 2.61 -11.79 -10.73
N THR A 35 1.93 -10.80 -11.30
CA THR A 35 0.70 -10.29 -10.72
C THR A 35 -0.42 -11.31 -10.82
N TYR A 36 -0.53 -11.98 -11.96
CA TYR A 36 -1.53 -13.01 -12.15
C TYR A 36 -1.32 -14.15 -11.14
N GLU A 37 -0.10 -14.63 -11.02
CA GLU A 37 0.20 -15.71 -10.09
C GLU A 37 -0.04 -15.29 -8.64
N TRP A 38 0.33 -14.05 -8.29
CA TRP A 38 0.06 -13.50 -6.96
C TRP A 38 -1.44 -13.55 -6.65
N ALA A 39 -2.27 -13.13 -7.59
CA ALA A 39 -3.72 -13.12 -7.39
C ALA A 39 -4.31 -14.52 -7.26
N GLN A 40 -3.73 -15.51 -7.94
CA GLN A 40 -4.25 -16.87 -7.94
C GLN A 40 -3.82 -17.68 -6.73
N ARG A 41 -2.65 -17.42 -6.18
CA ARG A 41 -2.07 -18.30 -5.16
C ARG A 41 -1.82 -17.65 -3.82
N VAL A 42 -1.04 -16.57 -3.85
CA VAL A 42 -0.51 -15.99 -2.62
C VAL A 42 -1.41 -14.91 -2.07
N PHE A 43 -1.80 -14.01 -2.91
CA PHE A 43 -2.63 -12.85 -2.57
C PHE A 43 -2.11 -12.06 -1.38
N HIS A 44 -0.82 -12.17 -1.11
CA HIS A 44 -0.18 -11.57 0.05
C HIS A 44 0.13 -10.10 -0.20
N LYS A 45 -0.09 -9.27 0.80
CA LYS A 45 0.17 -7.84 0.69
C LYS A 45 1.06 -7.39 1.84
N HIS A 46 2.08 -6.62 1.48
CA HIS A 46 2.90 -5.93 2.47
C HIS A 46 2.42 -4.49 2.52
N ILE A 47 1.94 -4.07 3.66
CA ILE A 47 1.45 -2.69 3.81
C ILE A 47 2.42 -1.95 4.71
N LYS A 48 3.02 -0.91 4.16
CA LYS A 48 4.03 -0.09 4.83
C LYS A 48 3.48 1.29 5.11
N MET A 49 4.10 1.99 6.05
CA MET A 49 3.74 3.36 6.38
C MET A 49 4.92 4.28 6.08
N ALA A 50 4.65 5.42 5.50
CA ALA A 50 5.69 6.39 5.15
C ALA A 50 5.30 7.78 5.67
N THR A 51 6.27 8.50 6.22
CA THR A 51 6.08 9.91 6.53
C THR A 51 5.85 10.66 5.21
N PRO A 52 5.30 11.89 5.24
CA PRO A 52 5.13 12.65 4.00
C PRO A 52 6.40 12.75 3.17
N GLU A 53 7.56 12.95 3.82
CA GLU A 53 8.84 13.01 3.12
C GLU A 53 9.22 11.68 2.49
N GLN A 54 9.06 10.59 3.23
CA GLN A 54 9.33 9.25 2.71
C GLN A 54 8.37 8.89 1.58
N PHE A 55 7.14 9.35 1.69
CA PHE A 55 6.14 9.11 0.66
C PHE A 55 6.54 9.76 -0.67
N GLU A 56 7.02 11.01 -0.61
CA GLU A 56 7.51 11.70 -1.81
C GLU A 56 8.71 10.97 -2.41
N LYS A 57 9.63 10.51 -1.57
CA LYS A 57 10.78 9.73 -2.04
C LYS A 57 10.33 8.43 -2.70
N ALA A 58 9.31 7.80 -2.13
CA ALA A 58 8.79 6.52 -2.63
C ALA A 58 8.17 6.64 -4.02
N LYS A 59 7.82 7.85 -4.46
CA LYS A 59 7.27 8.07 -5.80
C LYS A 59 8.32 8.10 -6.89
N SER A 60 9.60 8.01 -6.54
CA SER A 60 10.69 8.06 -7.51
C SER A 60 10.58 6.95 -8.54
N GLU A 61 10.89 7.29 -9.79
CA GLU A 61 10.86 6.33 -10.90
C GLU A 61 11.81 5.14 -10.70
N LYS A 62 12.87 5.34 -9.93
CA LYS A 62 13.83 4.26 -9.69
C LYS A 62 13.23 3.06 -8.95
N TYR A 63 12.08 3.23 -8.34
CA TYR A 63 11.40 2.14 -7.63
C TYR A 63 10.43 1.35 -8.52
N GLY A 64 10.37 1.67 -9.82
CA GLY A 64 9.62 0.89 -10.78
C GLY A 64 8.17 1.30 -10.92
N ASP A 65 7.41 0.43 -11.55
CA ASP A 65 6.01 0.71 -11.87
C ASP A 65 5.15 0.80 -10.62
N LYS A 66 4.37 1.85 -10.55
CA LYS A 66 3.52 2.14 -9.39
C LYS A 66 2.32 2.98 -9.79
N ILE A 67 1.33 3.00 -8.91
CA ILE A 67 0.18 3.88 -9.05
C ILE A 67 0.02 4.64 -7.74
N VAL A 68 -0.17 5.95 -7.83
CA VAL A 68 -0.45 6.78 -6.67
C VAL A 68 -1.96 6.89 -6.53
N ILE A 69 -2.46 6.56 -5.34
CA ILE A 69 -3.89 6.55 -5.05
C ILE A 69 -4.27 7.86 -4.37
N THR A 70 -5.28 8.52 -4.91
CA THR A 70 -5.80 9.76 -4.32
C THR A 70 -7.19 9.51 -3.76
N GLU A 71 -7.60 10.36 -2.81
CA GLU A 71 -8.90 10.24 -2.17
C GLU A 71 -9.71 11.51 -2.42
N SER A 72 -10.82 11.38 -3.13
CA SER A 72 -11.64 12.54 -3.49
C SER A 72 -12.27 13.22 -2.28
N SER A 73 -12.65 12.47 -1.25
CA SER A 73 -13.23 13.05 -0.05
C SER A 73 -12.23 13.89 0.75
N LEU A 74 -10.95 13.78 0.44
CA LEU A 74 -9.88 14.58 1.03
C LEU A 74 -9.34 15.61 0.03
N GLY A 75 -10.17 16.03 -0.91
CA GLY A 75 -9.76 17.02 -1.90
C GLY A 75 -8.75 16.51 -2.91
N GLY A 76 -8.69 15.20 -3.12
CA GLY A 76 -7.73 14.61 -4.05
C GLY A 76 -6.35 14.37 -3.45
N GLU A 77 -6.24 14.37 -2.11
CA GLU A 77 -4.97 14.10 -1.46
C GLU A 77 -4.45 12.70 -1.77
N GLU A 78 -3.14 12.59 -1.99
CA GLU A 78 -2.50 11.29 -2.19
C GLU A 78 -2.42 10.56 -0.86
N ILE A 79 -2.90 9.33 -0.83
CA ILE A 79 -2.96 8.55 0.41
C ILE A 79 -2.18 7.24 0.37
N ALA A 80 -1.91 6.71 -0.81
CA ALA A 80 -1.23 5.43 -0.93
C ALA A 80 -0.48 5.32 -2.25
N ILE A 81 0.48 4.40 -2.28
CA ILE A 81 1.18 4.02 -3.49
C ILE A 81 1.14 2.50 -3.57
N VAL A 82 0.76 1.96 -4.72
CA VAL A 82 0.84 0.51 -4.94
C VAL A 82 1.91 0.25 -5.99
N TYR A 83 2.74 -0.75 -5.74
CA TYR A 83 3.83 -1.15 -6.63
C TYR A 83 3.48 -2.45 -7.32
N ARG A 84 3.90 -2.59 -8.59
CA ARG A 84 3.69 -3.84 -9.31
C ARG A 84 4.33 -4.99 -8.54
N VAL A 85 3.71 -6.15 -8.59
CA VAL A 85 4.22 -7.34 -7.89
C VAL A 85 5.62 -7.68 -8.42
N LYS A 86 6.56 -7.86 -7.51
CA LYS A 86 7.95 -8.23 -7.78
C LYS A 86 8.39 -9.28 -6.78
N GLU A 87 9.43 -10.02 -7.13
CA GLU A 87 10.04 -10.95 -6.20
C GLU A 87 10.78 -10.22 -5.09
N GLU A 88 11.41 -9.09 -5.41
CA GLU A 88 12.09 -8.24 -4.44
C GLU A 88 11.85 -6.78 -4.72
N TYR A 89 11.74 -6.00 -3.66
CA TYR A 89 11.62 -4.54 -3.75
C TYR A 89 12.89 -3.88 -3.26
N ALA A 90 13.11 -2.63 -3.67
CA ALA A 90 14.28 -1.87 -3.27
C ALA A 90 14.39 -1.77 -1.74
N GLY A 91 15.63 -1.70 -1.25
CA GLY A 91 15.90 -1.66 0.18
C GLY A 91 15.17 -0.56 0.92
N PHE A 92 15.08 0.63 0.31
CA PHE A 92 14.34 1.72 0.92
C PHE A 92 12.88 1.35 1.19
N LEU A 93 12.21 0.75 0.21
CA LEU A 93 10.81 0.37 0.36
C LEU A 93 10.65 -0.72 1.41
N ASN A 94 11.55 -1.70 1.42
CA ASN A 94 11.50 -2.76 2.42
C ASN A 94 11.79 -2.26 3.83
N SER A 95 12.57 -1.19 3.96
CA SER A 95 12.92 -0.62 5.26
C SER A 95 11.82 0.20 5.90
N LEU A 96 10.79 0.59 5.15
CA LEU A 96 9.68 1.33 5.71
C LEU A 96 8.96 0.48 6.77
N PRO A 97 8.48 1.09 7.86
CA PRO A 97 7.81 0.33 8.90
C PRO A 97 6.50 -0.26 8.37
N LYS A 98 6.15 -1.42 8.89
CA LYS A 98 4.87 -2.03 8.58
C LYS A 98 3.76 -1.16 9.15
N TRP A 99 2.65 -1.09 8.44
CA TRP A 99 1.47 -0.43 8.97
C TRP A 99 1.01 -1.17 10.23
N LYS A 100 0.80 -0.41 11.30
CA LYS A 100 0.31 -0.98 12.55
C LYS A 100 -0.88 -0.17 13.02
N VAL A 101 -1.94 -0.87 13.38
CA VAL A 101 -3.07 -0.26 14.05
C VAL A 101 -2.79 -0.36 15.53
N LYS A 102 -2.96 0.76 16.24
CA LYS A 102 -2.83 0.74 17.68
C LYS A 102 -4.00 -0.08 18.24
N VAL A 103 -3.71 -1.23 18.75
CA VAL A 103 -4.72 -2.11 19.33
C VAL A 103 -5.05 -1.64 20.72
N CYS A 104 -6.34 -1.51 21.00
CA CYS A 104 -6.79 -1.19 22.34
C CYS A 104 -6.40 -2.33 23.28
N SER A 105 -5.80 -1.99 24.43
CA SER A 105 -5.41 -3.00 25.39
C SER A 105 -6.59 -3.60 26.14
N CYS A 106 -7.76 -3.04 25.98
CA CYS A 106 -8.96 -3.61 26.60
C CYS A 106 -9.24 -4.97 25.97
N PRO A 107 -9.45 -6.00 26.80
CA PRO A 107 -9.82 -7.30 26.26
C PRO A 107 -11.20 -7.20 25.63
N THR A 108 -11.22 -6.97 24.38
CA THR A 108 -12.47 -6.93 23.65
C THR A 108 -12.92 -8.33 23.43
N LYS A 109 -14.05 -8.61 23.90
CA LYS A 109 -14.63 -9.90 23.62
C LYS A 109 -15.36 -9.80 22.34
N LEU A 110 -14.66 -10.11 21.35
CA LEU A 110 -15.33 -10.26 20.09
C LEU A 110 -15.99 -11.58 20.09
N GLY A 111 -16.80 -11.73 20.84
CA GLY A 111 -17.57 -12.97 20.89
C GLY A 111 -17.11 -13.89 19.95
#